data_7334eb20dff5beb4a414551a02ff6a4a
#
_entry.id   7334eb20dff5beb4a414551a02ff6a4a
#
_cell.length_a   1.000
_cell.length_b   1.000
_cell.length_c   1.000
_cell.angle_alpha   90.00
_cell.angle_beta   90.00
_cell.angle_gamma   90.00
#
_symmetry.space_group_name_H-M   'P 1'
#
loop_
_entity.id
_entity.type
_entity.pdbx_description
1 polymer ?
#
loop_
_entity_poly.entity_id
_entity_poly.type
_entity_poly.pdbx_seq_one_letter_code
_entity_poly.pdbx_strand_id
1 'polypeptide(L)'
;MTSATTAPHTTQTLQFHPRVAESVATQRGEGWSIQAVQELLDLPFMELLWRAQATHRAHWPQGDIELATLLSVKTGGCPENCGYCPQSAEFDTGVKAEKLMSVQEVTQAAQAAKDAGATRFCMGAAWRAPKDRDIEKMSELITAVKDLGLQTCATLGMLQSHQAQALKDAGLDYYNHNLDTAPEYYSDVVSTRQYQDRLDTLRHVRDAGINVCCGGIVGMGEAPVHRAGLIAQLANLNPYPESVPINSLVRVPGTPLADSEPVDPLDFVRVIAVARITMPKARVRLSAGRQQLGDAVQALCFLAGANSIFYGDKLLVTGNPDVEADTQLLAKLGLKGTPNQTTTETACGA
;
A
#
# COMPACT_ATOMS: atom_id res chain seq x y z
N MET A 1 -49.70 41.82 9.30
CA MET A 1 -49.60 40.59 10.12
C MET A 1 -49.57 39.41 9.19
N THR A 2 -48.38 38.97 8.78
CA THR A 2 -48.16 37.82 7.92
C THR A 2 -47.52 36.69 8.75
N SER A 3 -48.31 35.65 8.97
CA SER A 3 -47.95 34.48 9.74
C SER A 3 -46.98 33.61 8.91
N ALA A 4 -45.76 33.39 9.40
CA ALA A 4 -44.79 32.48 8.82
C ALA A 4 -45.08 31.08 9.37
N THR A 5 -45.49 30.19 8.47
CA THR A 5 -45.68 28.77 8.76
C THR A 5 -44.35 28.06 8.70
N THR A 6 -43.81 27.61 9.83
CA THR A 6 -42.62 26.76 9.95
C THR A 6 -43.00 25.32 9.58
N ALA A 7 -42.35 24.79 8.58
CA ALA A 7 -42.45 23.36 8.21
C ALA A 7 -41.78 22.48 9.28
N PRO A 8 -42.33 21.30 9.59
CA PRO A 8 -41.76 20.41 10.59
C PRO A 8 -40.48 19.74 10.05
N HIS A 9 -39.40 19.88 10.82
CA HIS A 9 -38.16 19.09 10.63
C HIS A 9 -38.46 17.59 10.91
N THR A 10 -38.47 16.79 9.87
CA THR A 10 -38.56 15.33 10.02
C THR A 10 -37.21 14.82 10.48
N THR A 11 -37.11 14.48 11.75
CA THR A 11 -35.95 13.78 12.31
C THR A 11 -35.93 12.34 11.74
N GLN A 12 -35.10 12.08 10.74
CA GLN A 12 -34.86 10.71 10.28
C GLN A 12 -34.08 9.98 11.37
N THR A 13 -34.76 9.08 12.06
CA THR A 13 -34.11 8.14 12.99
C THR A 13 -33.32 7.13 12.16
N LEU A 14 -31.99 7.15 12.26
CA LEU A 14 -31.11 6.17 11.66
C LEU A 14 -31.39 4.80 12.29
N GLN A 15 -32.09 3.94 11.55
CA GLN A 15 -32.28 2.54 11.94
C GLN A 15 -31.08 1.72 11.48
N PHE A 16 -30.27 1.28 12.43
CA PHE A 16 -29.16 0.36 12.17
C PHE A 16 -29.72 -1.06 11.93
N HIS A 17 -29.61 -1.53 10.70
CA HIS A 17 -30.02 -2.89 10.34
C HIS A 17 -28.84 -3.86 10.37
N PRO A 18 -28.91 -4.98 11.13
CA PRO A 18 -27.83 -5.98 11.21
C PRO A 18 -27.61 -6.81 9.93
N ARG A 19 -28.45 -6.70 8.93
CA ARG A 19 -28.39 -7.51 7.69
C ARG A 19 -27.42 -7.04 6.60
N VAL A 20 -26.66 -5.97 6.80
CA VAL A 20 -25.85 -5.38 5.74
C VAL A 20 -24.54 -6.14 5.49
N ALA A 21 -24.05 -6.92 6.46
CA ALA A 21 -22.86 -7.75 6.27
C ALA A 21 -23.07 -8.90 5.25
N GLU A 22 -24.31 -9.39 5.10
CA GLU A 22 -24.63 -10.45 4.13
C GLU A 22 -24.83 -9.92 2.71
N SER A 23 -25.29 -8.68 2.52
CA SER A 23 -25.56 -8.13 1.17
C SER A 23 -24.31 -7.77 0.37
N VAL A 24 -23.19 -7.49 1.03
CA VAL A 24 -21.89 -7.20 0.38
C VAL A 24 -21.19 -8.48 -0.10
N ALA A 25 -21.49 -9.62 0.54
CA ALA A 25 -20.90 -10.92 0.19
C ALA A 25 -21.53 -11.59 -1.05
N THR A 26 -22.70 -11.17 -1.47
CA THR A 26 -23.49 -11.86 -2.54
C THR A 26 -23.26 -11.34 -3.95
N GLN A 27 -22.54 -10.23 -4.18
CA GLN A 27 -22.22 -9.73 -5.53
C GLN A 27 -20.95 -10.36 -6.15
N ARG A 28 -20.45 -11.45 -5.61
CA ARG A 28 -19.16 -12.09 -6.03
C ARG A 28 -19.19 -12.85 -7.36
N GLY A 29 -20.23 -12.75 -8.17
CA GLY A 29 -20.27 -13.38 -9.49
C GLY A 29 -19.61 -12.60 -10.62
N GLU A 30 -19.59 -11.26 -10.55
CA GLU A 30 -19.20 -10.38 -11.67
C GLU A 30 -18.05 -9.41 -11.40
N GLY A 31 -17.41 -9.47 -10.21
CA GLY A 31 -16.36 -8.50 -9.81
C GLY A 31 -16.94 -7.15 -9.33
N TRP A 32 -16.05 -6.19 -9.04
CA TRP A 32 -16.40 -4.84 -8.60
C TRP A 32 -16.46 -3.88 -9.78
N SER A 33 -17.64 -3.33 -10.10
CA SER A 33 -17.73 -2.22 -11.05
C SER A 33 -17.22 -0.91 -10.43
N ILE A 34 -16.75 0.02 -11.27
CA ILE A 34 -16.37 1.38 -10.83
C ILE A 34 -17.53 2.06 -10.12
N GLN A 35 -18.74 1.89 -10.65
CA GLN A 35 -19.97 2.45 -10.05
C GLN A 35 -20.21 1.88 -8.64
N ALA A 36 -20.11 0.57 -8.44
CA ALA A 36 -20.30 -0.04 -7.11
C ALA A 36 -19.25 0.44 -6.09
N VAL A 37 -18.01 0.64 -6.52
CA VAL A 37 -16.95 1.20 -5.68
C VAL A 37 -17.21 2.68 -5.39
N GLN A 38 -17.70 3.46 -6.38
CA GLN A 38 -18.05 4.86 -6.17
C GLN A 38 -19.21 4.99 -5.17
N GLU A 39 -20.25 4.13 -5.27
CA GLU A 39 -21.35 4.09 -4.31
C GLU A 39 -20.87 3.82 -2.87
N LEU A 40 -19.81 3.01 -2.69
CA LEU A 40 -19.18 2.83 -1.38
C LEU A 40 -18.47 4.10 -0.93
N LEU A 41 -17.71 4.76 -1.81
CA LEU A 41 -17.02 6.02 -1.51
C LEU A 41 -18.00 7.13 -1.13
N ASP A 42 -19.20 7.15 -1.70
CA ASP A 42 -20.23 8.17 -1.49
C ASP A 42 -21.10 7.92 -0.25
N LEU A 43 -20.94 6.77 0.41
CA LEU A 43 -21.69 6.49 1.65
C LEU A 43 -21.46 7.59 2.70
N PRO A 44 -22.45 7.85 3.58
CA PRO A 44 -22.21 8.64 4.79
C PRO A 44 -20.97 8.14 5.52
N PHE A 45 -20.07 9.04 5.90
CA PHE A 45 -18.72 8.67 6.40
C PHE A 45 -18.76 7.66 7.54
N MET A 46 -19.63 7.85 8.51
CA MET A 46 -19.74 6.96 9.67
C MET A 46 -20.27 5.57 9.29
N GLU A 47 -21.18 5.49 8.31
CA GLU A 47 -21.69 4.22 7.76
C GLU A 47 -20.59 3.44 7.03
N LEU A 48 -19.79 4.14 6.22
CA LEU A 48 -18.65 3.55 5.54
C LEU A 48 -17.63 2.98 6.54
N LEU A 49 -17.26 3.75 7.57
CA LEU A 49 -16.33 3.30 8.60
C LEU A 49 -16.85 2.08 9.36
N TRP A 50 -18.15 2.07 9.72
CA TRP A 50 -18.75 0.93 10.39
C TRP A 50 -18.67 -0.35 9.54
N ARG A 51 -19.00 -0.28 8.24
CA ARG A 51 -18.90 -1.41 7.32
C ARG A 51 -17.46 -1.90 7.17
N ALA A 52 -16.52 -0.98 7.00
CA ALA A 52 -15.11 -1.29 6.88
C ALA A 52 -14.57 -1.98 8.15
N GLN A 53 -14.93 -1.47 9.33
CA GLN A 53 -14.52 -2.04 10.61
C GLN A 53 -15.16 -3.42 10.85
N ALA A 54 -16.43 -3.62 10.49
CA ALA A 54 -17.08 -4.92 10.56
C ALA A 54 -16.36 -5.95 9.68
N THR A 55 -16.05 -5.57 8.43
CA THR A 55 -15.27 -6.40 7.50
C THR A 55 -13.87 -6.69 8.05
N HIS A 56 -13.20 -5.67 8.59
CA HIS A 56 -11.87 -5.84 9.18
C HIS A 56 -11.88 -6.87 10.31
N ARG A 57 -12.75 -6.72 11.29
CA ARG A 57 -12.83 -7.63 12.45
C ARG A 57 -13.20 -9.05 12.09
N ALA A 58 -14.02 -9.24 11.04
CA ALA A 58 -14.38 -10.58 10.57
C ALA A 58 -13.18 -11.35 9.99
N HIS A 59 -12.16 -10.66 9.45
CA HIS A 59 -11.00 -11.28 8.81
C HIS A 59 -9.70 -11.11 9.60
N TRP A 60 -9.63 -10.13 10.49
CA TRP A 60 -8.45 -9.76 11.29
C TRP A 60 -8.81 -9.57 12.78
N PRO A 61 -9.29 -10.64 13.46
CA PRO A 61 -9.85 -10.51 14.82
C PRO A 61 -8.83 -10.07 15.86
N GLN A 62 -7.54 -10.33 15.66
CA GLN A 62 -6.49 -9.99 16.63
C GLN A 62 -6.10 -8.51 16.59
N GLY A 63 -6.38 -7.80 15.47
CA GLY A 63 -6.09 -6.38 15.35
C GLY A 63 -4.60 -6.02 15.25
N ASP A 64 -3.73 -6.99 14.93
CA ASP A 64 -2.28 -6.78 14.82
C ASP A 64 -1.92 -5.95 13.58
N ILE A 65 -0.97 -5.04 13.76
CA ILE A 65 -0.44 -4.17 12.70
C ILE A 65 0.88 -4.75 12.18
N GLU A 66 0.95 -5.05 10.90
CA GLU A 66 2.19 -5.47 10.26
C GLU A 66 3.16 -4.27 10.15
N LEU A 67 4.37 -4.44 10.66
CA LEU A 67 5.44 -3.46 10.59
C LEU A 67 6.40 -3.83 9.47
N ALA A 68 6.49 -3.00 8.43
CA ALA A 68 7.35 -3.23 7.28
C ALA A 68 8.37 -2.09 7.14
N THR A 69 9.65 -2.39 7.04
CA THR A 69 10.69 -1.39 6.75
C THR A 69 11.00 -1.37 5.26
N LEU A 70 11.23 -0.18 4.70
CA LEU A 70 11.55 0.02 3.29
C LEU A 70 12.93 0.68 3.14
N LEU A 71 13.84 -0.01 2.47
CA LEU A 71 15.17 0.47 2.15
C LEU A 71 15.31 0.75 0.64
N SER A 72 15.87 1.92 0.28
CA SER A 72 16.32 2.17 -1.09
C SER A 72 17.69 1.51 -1.28
N VAL A 73 17.71 0.33 -1.88
CA VAL A 73 18.95 -0.43 -2.14
C VAL A 73 19.71 0.12 -3.37
N LYS A 74 19.02 0.84 -4.24
CA LYS A 74 19.60 1.59 -5.37
C LYS A 74 18.77 2.85 -5.58
N THR A 75 19.33 4.01 -5.30
CA THR A 75 18.68 5.31 -5.32
C THR A 75 18.91 6.05 -6.64
N GLY A 76 17.89 6.76 -7.13
CA GLY A 76 17.99 7.76 -8.20
C GLY A 76 18.36 7.23 -9.58
N GLY A 77 18.28 8.11 -10.58
CA GLY A 77 18.64 7.81 -11.97
C GLY A 77 17.69 6.83 -12.66
N CYS A 78 16.42 6.76 -12.25
CA CYS A 78 15.39 5.98 -12.93
C CYS A 78 15.00 6.67 -14.26
N PRO A 79 14.97 5.95 -15.40
CA PRO A 79 14.62 6.55 -16.69
C PRO A 79 13.12 6.74 -16.90
N GLU A 80 12.27 6.48 -15.89
CA GLU A 80 10.84 6.70 -15.93
C GLU A 80 10.48 8.12 -15.51
N ASN A 81 9.41 8.67 -16.08
CA ASN A 81 8.94 10.03 -15.80
C ASN A 81 7.68 10.07 -14.91
N CYS A 82 7.55 9.15 -13.96
CA CYS A 82 6.43 9.17 -13.01
C CYS A 82 6.37 10.52 -12.29
N GLY A 83 5.31 11.31 -12.54
CA GLY A 83 5.20 12.71 -12.11
C GLY A 83 5.29 12.99 -10.62
N TYR A 84 5.15 11.96 -9.80
CA TYR A 84 5.27 12.01 -8.34
C TYR A 84 6.66 11.59 -7.82
N CYS A 85 7.53 11.01 -8.68
CA CYS A 85 8.71 10.27 -8.23
C CYS A 85 9.98 11.12 -8.25
N PRO A 86 10.59 11.43 -7.08
CA PRO A 86 11.83 12.20 -7.03
C PRO A 86 13.07 11.43 -7.51
N GLN A 87 12.97 10.13 -7.78
CA GLN A 87 14.08 9.31 -8.26
C GLN A 87 14.22 9.27 -9.79
N SER A 88 13.31 9.95 -10.51
CA SER A 88 13.40 10.09 -11.97
C SER A 88 14.68 10.84 -12.37
N ALA A 89 15.31 10.40 -13.47
CA ALA A 89 16.43 11.10 -14.06
C ALA A 89 15.99 12.35 -14.86
N GLU A 90 14.69 12.49 -15.14
CA GLU A 90 14.13 13.63 -15.89
C GLU A 90 13.86 14.86 -15.01
N PHE A 91 13.85 14.69 -13.67
CA PHE A 91 13.46 15.75 -12.73
C PHE A 91 14.63 16.19 -11.87
N ASP A 92 14.78 17.51 -11.70
CA ASP A 92 15.79 18.10 -10.81
C ASP A 92 15.24 18.18 -9.37
N THR A 93 15.35 17.07 -8.66
CA THR A 93 14.89 16.91 -7.26
C THR A 93 16.03 16.89 -6.25
N GLY A 94 17.28 17.04 -6.71
CA GLY A 94 18.48 16.92 -5.88
C GLY A 94 18.83 15.47 -5.49
N VAL A 95 18.03 14.47 -5.86
CA VAL A 95 18.30 13.05 -5.61
C VAL A 95 19.39 12.56 -6.56
N LYS A 96 20.53 12.15 -5.99
CA LYS A 96 21.67 11.64 -6.76
C LYS A 96 21.50 10.16 -7.08
N ALA A 97 21.98 9.76 -8.25
CA ALA A 97 22.03 8.34 -8.63
C ALA A 97 23.16 7.63 -7.85
N GLU A 98 22.79 6.55 -7.19
CA GLU A 98 23.69 5.70 -6.40
C GLU A 98 23.82 4.31 -7.00
N LYS A 99 24.89 3.61 -6.65
CA LYS A 99 25.07 2.20 -7.00
C LYS A 99 24.18 1.31 -6.12
N LEU A 100 23.97 0.08 -6.57
CA LEU A 100 23.34 -0.95 -5.74
C LEU A 100 24.20 -1.17 -4.49
N MET A 101 23.54 -1.21 -3.33
CA MET A 101 24.19 -1.49 -2.04
C MET A 101 24.77 -2.90 -2.00
N SER A 102 25.79 -3.08 -1.19
CA SER A 102 26.40 -4.39 -0.92
C SER A 102 25.49 -5.26 -0.04
N VAL A 103 25.71 -6.58 -0.09
CA VAL A 103 25.01 -7.53 0.80
C VAL A 103 25.20 -7.17 2.27
N GLN A 104 26.42 -6.77 2.66
CA GLN A 104 26.72 -6.39 4.04
C GLN A 104 25.90 -5.18 4.51
N GLU A 105 25.81 -4.11 3.71
CA GLU A 105 25.03 -2.91 4.05
C GLU A 105 23.54 -3.24 4.20
N VAL A 106 22.99 -4.03 3.27
CA VAL A 106 21.57 -4.43 3.31
C VAL A 106 21.29 -5.35 4.51
N THR A 107 22.18 -6.30 4.81
CA THR A 107 22.04 -7.20 5.96
C THR A 107 22.06 -6.42 7.28
N GLN A 108 22.95 -5.43 7.42
CA GLN A 108 23.00 -4.57 8.61
C GLN A 108 21.70 -3.77 8.77
N ALA A 109 21.19 -3.17 7.69
CA ALA A 109 19.92 -2.43 7.72
C ALA A 109 18.73 -3.34 8.04
N ALA A 110 18.69 -4.55 7.49
CA ALA A 110 17.64 -5.52 7.74
C ALA A 110 17.68 -6.04 9.19
N GLN A 111 18.88 -6.27 9.75
CA GLN A 111 19.03 -6.63 11.16
C GLN A 111 18.52 -5.51 12.08
N ALA A 112 18.91 -4.26 11.82
CA ALA A 112 18.42 -3.12 12.60
C ALA A 112 16.89 -2.97 12.53
N ALA A 113 16.29 -3.19 11.35
CA ALA A 113 14.83 -3.18 11.19
C ALA A 113 14.16 -4.30 11.98
N LYS A 114 14.73 -5.51 11.96
CA LYS A 114 14.26 -6.66 12.75
C LYS A 114 14.32 -6.36 14.26
N ASP A 115 15.43 -5.81 14.73
CA ASP A 115 15.65 -5.48 16.14
C ASP A 115 14.66 -4.38 16.60
N ALA A 116 14.28 -3.47 15.70
CA ALA A 116 13.23 -2.48 15.92
C ALA A 116 11.81 -3.06 15.89
N GLY A 117 11.62 -4.33 15.50
CA GLY A 117 10.32 -5.02 15.51
C GLY A 117 9.66 -5.17 14.13
N ALA A 118 10.33 -4.80 13.03
CA ALA A 118 9.80 -5.06 11.69
C ALA A 118 9.69 -6.56 11.42
N THR A 119 8.60 -6.96 10.76
CA THR A 119 8.36 -8.36 10.33
C THR A 119 8.59 -8.55 8.83
N ARG A 120 8.58 -7.45 8.06
CA ARG A 120 8.85 -7.45 6.63
C ARG A 120 9.90 -6.41 6.29
N PHE A 121 10.82 -6.79 5.41
CA PHE A 121 11.83 -5.88 4.87
C PHE A 121 11.65 -5.73 3.37
N CYS A 122 11.39 -4.50 2.93
CA CYS A 122 11.14 -4.14 1.53
C CYS A 122 12.40 -3.48 0.94
N MET A 123 12.83 -3.93 -0.23
CA MET A 123 14.00 -3.43 -0.95
C MET A 123 13.55 -2.75 -2.24
N GLY A 124 13.76 -1.43 -2.35
CA GLY A 124 13.42 -0.66 -3.54
C GLY A 124 14.66 -0.31 -4.36
N ALA A 125 14.63 -0.51 -5.67
CA ALA A 125 15.66 -0.07 -6.59
C ALA A 125 15.05 0.80 -7.71
N ALA A 126 15.64 1.97 -7.95
CA ALA A 126 15.20 2.94 -8.94
C ALA A 126 15.56 2.47 -10.36
N TRP A 127 14.85 1.46 -10.87
CA TRP A 127 14.94 0.93 -12.22
C TRP A 127 13.59 0.99 -12.95
N ARG A 128 13.65 1.16 -14.28
CA ARG A 128 12.50 0.86 -15.15
C ARG A 128 12.24 -0.65 -15.20
N ALA A 129 13.31 -1.40 -15.43
CA ALA A 129 13.36 -2.86 -15.42
C ALA A 129 14.80 -3.29 -15.08
N PRO A 130 15.01 -4.29 -14.22
CA PRO A 130 16.33 -4.82 -13.93
C PRO A 130 16.87 -5.60 -15.14
N LYS A 131 18.20 -5.63 -15.28
CA LYS A 131 18.90 -6.58 -16.17
C LYS A 131 19.10 -7.90 -15.44
N ASP A 132 19.34 -9.00 -16.15
CA ASP A 132 19.53 -10.32 -15.52
C ASP A 132 20.70 -10.32 -14.51
N ARG A 133 21.81 -9.63 -14.82
CA ARG A 133 22.91 -9.42 -13.86
C ARG A 133 22.52 -8.65 -12.59
N ASP A 134 21.45 -7.84 -12.67
CA ASP A 134 20.94 -7.11 -11.50
C ASP A 134 20.04 -8.04 -10.67
N ILE A 135 19.34 -9.00 -11.33
CA ILE A 135 18.57 -10.04 -10.67
C ILE A 135 19.47 -10.98 -9.86
N GLU A 136 20.62 -11.38 -10.40
CA GLU A 136 21.61 -12.20 -9.66
C GLU A 136 22.00 -11.53 -8.34
N LYS A 137 22.36 -10.24 -8.38
CA LYS A 137 22.72 -9.46 -7.19
C LYS A 137 21.53 -9.29 -6.23
N MET A 138 20.34 -9.03 -6.76
CA MET A 138 19.14 -8.91 -5.92
C MET A 138 18.79 -10.24 -5.25
N SER A 139 19.03 -11.36 -5.90
CA SER A 139 18.85 -12.69 -5.31
C SER A 139 19.76 -12.90 -4.10
N GLU A 140 21.01 -12.46 -4.15
CA GLU A 140 21.91 -12.47 -2.99
C GLU A 140 21.38 -11.62 -1.82
N LEU A 141 20.88 -10.40 -2.12
CA LEU A 141 20.29 -9.53 -1.11
C LEU A 141 19.03 -10.15 -0.48
N ILE A 142 18.17 -10.74 -1.30
CA ILE A 142 16.93 -11.40 -0.84
C ILE A 142 17.25 -12.57 0.07
N THR A 143 18.18 -13.44 -0.33
CA THR A 143 18.60 -14.58 0.49
C THR A 143 19.17 -14.12 1.83
N ALA A 144 20.05 -13.11 1.85
CA ALA A 144 20.62 -12.59 3.08
C ALA A 144 19.56 -12.01 4.05
N VAL A 145 18.53 -11.32 3.53
CA VAL A 145 17.42 -10.81 4.36
C VAL A 145 16.53 -11.96 4.84
N LYS A 146 16.29 -12.96 3.98
CA LYS A 146 15.49 -14.14 4.32
C LYS A 146 16.12 -14.95 5.45
N ASP A 147 17.44 -15.10 5.44
CA ASP A 147 18.19 -15.82 6.47
C ASP A 147 18.10 -15.16 7.86
N LEU A 148 17.77 -13.87 7.91
CA LEU A 148 17.43 -13.18 9.16
C LEU A 148 16.02 -13.53 9.69
N GLY A 149 15.21 -14.28 8.95
CA GLY A 149 13.84 -14.64 9.32
C GLY A 149 12.81 -13.54 9.06
N LEU A 150 13.13 -12.52 8.24
CA LEU A 150 12.20 -11.50 7.80
C LEU A 150 11.43 -11.96 6.56
N GLN A 151 10.18 -11.51 6.41
CA GLN A 151 9.52 -11.56 5.12
C GLN A 151 10.21 -10.58 4.17
N THR A 152 10.45 -11.02 2.93
CA THR A 152 11.12 -10.22 1.91
C THR A 152 10.11 -9.60 0.94
N CYS A 153 10.33 -8.35 0.57
CA CYS A 153 9.59 -7.66 -0.47
C CYS A 153 10.56 -6.89 -1.37
N ALA A 154 10.32 -6.87 -2.68
CA ALA A 154 11.16 -6.14 -3.62
C ALA A 154 10.31 -5.26 -4.56
N THR A 155 10.87 -4.09 -4.94
CA THR A 155 10.31 -3.14 -5.91
C THR A 155 11.43 -2.81 -6.90
N LEU A 156 11.46 -3.47 -8.06
CA LEU A 156 12.57 -3.40 -9.00
C LEU A 156 12.16 -2.88 -10.41
N GLY A 157 10.92 -2.40 -10.55
CA GLY A 157 10.36 -2.03 -11.84
C GLY A 157 9.67 -3.22 -12.54
N MET A 158 9.69 -3.26 -13.87
CA MET A 158 9.06 -4.31 -14.66
C MET A 158 9.90 -5.59 -14.62
N LEU A 159 9.24 -6.75 -14.54
CA LEU A 159 9.90 -8.06 -14.57
C LEU A 159 9.46 -8.89 -15.78
N GLN A 160 10.40 -9.66 -16.30
CA GLN A 160 10.14 -10.79 -17.20
C GLN A 160 9.85 -12.05 -16.38
N SER A 161 9.18 -13.05 -16.97
CA SER A 161 8.80 -14.29 -16.27
C SER A 161 10.01 -15.03 -15.67
N HIS A 162 11.12 -15.14 -16.40
CA HIS A 162 12.34 -15.81 -15.89
C HIS A 162 12.97 -15.04 -14.71
N GLN A 163 12.88 -13.70 -14.71
CA GLN A 163 13.36 -12.85 -13.63
C GLN A 163 12.51 -13.02 -12.36
N ALA A 164 11.19 -13.06 -12.52
CA ALA A 164 10.28 -13.34 -11.42
C ALA A 164 10.56 -14.73 -10.80
N GLN A 165 10.78 -15.75 -11.64
CA GLN A 165 11.14 -17.09 -11.16
C GLN A 165 12.46 -17.08 -10.39
N ALA A 166 13.51 -16.44 -10.90
CA ALA A 166 14.79 -16.34 -10.20
C ALA A 166 14.68 -15.67 -8.82
N LEU A 167 13.88 -14.61 -8.70
CA LEU A 167 13.61 -13.96 -7.41
C LEU A 167 12.81 -14.86 -6.45
N LYS A 168 11.87 -15.65 -6.98
CA LYS A 168 11.14 -16.67 -6.19
C LYS A 168 12.09 -17.72 -5.63
N ASP A 169 12.98 -18.23 -6.48
CA ASP A 169 13.94 -19.26 -6.09
C ASP A 169 14.93 -18.75 -5.04
N ALA A 170 15.23 -17.43 -5.04
CA ALA A 170 16.00 -16.75 -4.01
C ALA A 170 15.24 -16.53 -2.69
N GLY A 171 13.94 -16.87 -2.61
CA GLY A 171 13.13 -16.77 -1.41
C GLY A 171 12.30 -15.47 -1.30
N LEU A 172 12.05 -14.77 -2.41
CA LEU A 172 11.20 -13.57 -2.38
C LEU A 172 9.75 -13.93 -2.02
N ASP A 173 9.23 -13.31 -0.96
CA ASP A 173 7.86 -13.52 -0.50
C ASP A 173 6.85 -12.61 -1.22
N TYR A 174 7.21 -11.34 -1.45
CA TYR A 174 6.35 -10.33 -2.05
C TYR A 174 7.08 -9.53 -3.13
N TYR A 175 6.36 -9.18 -4.18
CA TYR A 175 6.82 -8.20 -5.16
C TYR A 175 5.88 -6.98 -5.18
N ASN A 176 6.44 -5.79 -4.96
CA ASN A 176 5.68 -4.55 -5.04
C ASN A 176 5.73 -3.99 -6.46
N HIS A 177 4.56 -3.81 -7.06
CA HIS A 177 4.39 -3.14 -8.33
C HIS A 177 3.03 -2.45 -8.37
N ASN A 178 3.01 -1.18 -7.97
CA ASN A 178 1.77 -0.43 -7.84
C ASN A 178 1.13 -0.13 -9.20
N LEU A 179 -0.19 -0.07 -9.24
CA LEU A 179 -0.94 0.47 -10.39
C LEU A 179 -0.91 2.00 -10.41
N ASP A 180 -0.58 2.62 -9.30
CA ASP A 180 -0.48 4.04 -9.00
C ASP A 180 -1.84 4.76 -9.03
N THR A 181 -2.62 4.65 -10.10
CA THR A 181 -3.95 5.27 -10.28
C THR A 181 -4.86 4.41 -11.16
N ALA A 182 -6.04 4.91 -11.51
CA ALA A 182 -6.92 4.27 -12.48
C ALA A 182 -6.33 4.24 -13.89
N PRO A 183 -6.69 3.25 -14.73
CA PRO A 183 -6.23 3.19 -16.12
C PRO A 183 -6.47 4.47 -16.91
N GLU A 184 -7.63 5.11 -16.69
CA GLU A 184 -8.08 6.30 -17.41
C GLU A 184 -7.25 7.56 -17.08
N TYR A 185 -6.64 7.60 -15.90
CA TYR A 185 -5.81 8.72 -15.42
C TYR A 185 -4.31 8.43 -15.50
N TYR A 186 -3.93 7.22 -15.86
CA TYR A 186 -2.53 6.78 -15.79
C TYR A 186 -1.59 7.57 -16.70
N SER A 187 -2.04 7.88 -17.94
CA SER A 187 -1.24 8.62 -18.92
C SER A 187 -0.93 10.06 -18.50
N ASP A 188 -1.76 10.64 -17.62
CA ASP A 188 -1.54 11.99 -17.08
C ASP A 188 -0.42 12.03 -16.03
N VAL A 189 -0.09 10.85 -15.47
CA VAL A 189 0.93 10.71 -14.41
C VAL A 189 2.23 10.10 -14.93
N VAL A 190 2.17 9.17 -15.89
CA VAL A 190 3.32 8.43 -16.43
C VAL A 190 3.15 8.26 -17.93
N SER A 191 4.12 8.73 -18.74
CA SER A 191 4.09 8.56 -20.20
C SER A 191 5.18 7.64 -20.76
N THR A 192 6.19 7.29 -19.96
CA THR A 192 7.32 6.44 -20.37
C THR A 192 6.98 4.95 -20.44
N ARG A 193 5.84 4.53 -19.90
CA ARG A 193 5.31 3.16 -19.98
C ARG A 193 3.79 3.17 -19.99
N GLN A 194 3.20 2.04 -20.39
CA GLN A 194 1.76 1.87 -20.46
C GLN A 194 1.23 1.19 -19.17
N TYR A 195 -0.05 1.36 -18.91
CA TYR A 195 -0.72 0.67 -17.80
C TYR A 195 -0.63 -0.85 -17.91
N GLN A 196 -0.72 -1.37 -19.15
CA GLN A 196 -0.60 -2.80 -19.44
C GLN A 196 0.75 -3.39 -18.98
N ASP A 197 1.85 -2.64 -19.08
CA ASP A 197 3.17 -3.09 -18.62
C ASP A 197 3.18 -3.44 -17.12
N ARG A 198 2.35 -2.73 -16.33
CA ARG A 198 2.16 -3.02 -14.90
C ARG A 198 1.39 -4.32 -14.69
N LEU A 199 0.30 -4.51 -15.42
CA LEU A 199 -0.52 -5.73 -15.35
C LEU A 199 0.28 -6.96 -15.79
N ASP A 200 1.08 -6.85 -16.84
CA ASP A 200 1.95 -7.93 -17.31
C ASP A 200 3.01 -8.31 -16.26
N THR A 201 3.62 -7.33 -15.62
CA THR A 201 4.55 -7.58 -14.51
C THR A 201 3.87 -8.31 -13.36
N LEU A 202 2.67 -7.86 -12.94
CA LEU A 202 1.90 -8.52 -11.88
C LEU A 202 1.54 -9.97 -12.24
N ARG A 203 1.23 -10.23 -13.50
CA ARG A 203 0.98 -11.58 -14.01
C ARG A 203 2.24 -12.45 -13.89
N HIS A 204 3.41 -11.98 -14.36
CA HIS A 204 4.67 -12.72 -14.23
C HIS A 204 5.01 -13.04 -12.76
N VAL A 205 4.74 -12.09 -11.85
CA VAL A 205 4.92 -12.28 -10.40
C VAL A 205 4.00 -13.38 -9.87
N ARG A 206 2.71 -13.36 -10.27
CA ARG A 206 1.74 -14.40 -9.88
C ARG A 206 2.11 -15.78 -10.41
N ASP A 207 2.47 -15.84 -11.70
CA ASP A 207 2.83 -17.09 -12.36
C ASP A 207 4.06 -17.77 -11.69
N ALA A 208 4.98 -16.97 -11.15
CA ALA A 208 6.12 -17.44 -10.35
C ALA A 208 5.74 -17.83 -8.90
N GLY A 209 4.48 -17.66 -8.46
CA GLY A 209 4.03 -17.97 -7.10
C GLY A 209 4.57 -17.01 -6.03
N ILE A 210 4.86 -15.76 -6.41
CA ILE A 210 5.18 -14.67 -5.48
C ILE A 210 3.90 -13.92 -5.10
N ASN A 211 3.74 -13.55 -3.83
CA ASN A 211 2.62 -12.71 -3.40
C ASN A 211 2.74 -11.31 -3.98
N VAL A 212 1.60 -10.72 -4.32
CA VAL A 212 1.54 -9.37 -4.89
C VAL A 212 1.34 -8.34 -3.79
N CYS A 213 2.21 -7.32 -3.80
CA CYS A 213 2.02 -6.06 -3.10
C CYS A 213 1.71 -4.99 -4.17
N CYS A 214 0.48 -4.52 -4.22
CA CYS A 214 0.04 -3.60 -5.28
C CYS A 214 -1.04 -2.66 -4.76
N GLY A 215 -0.85 -1.38 -4.99
CA GLY A 215 -1.75 -0.32 -4.56
C GLY A 215 -1.63 0.92 -5.43
N GLY A 216 -1.82 2.10 -4.84
CA GLY A 216 -1.76 3.35 -5.57
C GLY A 216 -1.52 4.57 -4.70
N ILE A 217 -1.64 5.73 -5.33
CA ILE A 217 -1.39 7.05 -4.74
C ILE A 217 -2.66 7.89 -4.89
N VAL A 218 -3.05 8.56 -3.83
CA VAL A 218 -4.18 9.48 -3.76
C VAL A 218 -3.65 10.91 -3.61
N GLY A 219 -4.25 11.86 -4.32
CA GLY A 219 -3.88 13.28 -4.28
C GLY A 219 -2.96 13.72 -5.41
N MET A 220 -2.92 12.98 -6.53
CA MET A 220 -2.18 13.34 -7.74
C MET A 220 -2.95 14.27 -8.70
N GLY A 221 -4.11 14.81 -8.25
CA GLY A 221 -5.02 15.61 -9.08
C GLY A 221 -6.16 14.79 -9.72
N GLU A 222 -6.24 13.51 -9.38
CA GLU A 222 -7.26 12.59 -9.86
C GLU A 222 -8.67 12.96 -9.33
N ALA A 223 -9.70 12.78 -10.16
CA ALA A 223 -11.08 12.90 -9.73
C ALA A 223 -11.52 11.70 -8.85
N PRO A 224 -12.59 11.85 -8.01
CA PRO A 224 -13.08 10.75 -7.19
C PRO A 224 -13.36 9.45 -7.94
N VAL A 225 -13.87 9.52 -9.16
CA VAL A 225 -14.12 8.36 -10.03
C VAL A 225 -12.83 7.59 -10.36
N HIS A 226 -11.69 8.25 -10.45
CA HIS A 226 -10.41 7.58 -10.69
C HIS A 226 -9.95 6.82 -9.43
N ARG A 227 -10.26 7.32 -8.22
CA ARG A 227 -10.02 6.58 -6.97
C ARG A 227 -10.88 5.31 -6.92
N ALA A 228 -12.15 5.41 -7.35
CA ALA A 228 -13.01 4.25 -7.52
C ALA A 228 -12.46 3.27 -8.56
N GLY A 229 -11.98 3.76 -9.69
CA GLY A 229 -11.36 2.97 -10.76
C GLY A 229 -10.12 2.21 -10.29
N LEU A 230 -9.22 2.87 -9.54
CA LEU A 230 -8.06 2.22 -8.92
C LEU A 230 -8.47 1.07 -8.01
N ILE A 231 -9.40 1.30 -7.08
CA ILE A 231 -9.83 0.26 -6.14
C ILE A 231 -10.57 -0.88 -6.86
N ALA A 232 -11.43 -0.58 -7.84
CA ALA A 232 -12.08 -1.60 -8.65
C ALA A 232 -11.06 -2.47 -9.41
N GLN A 233 -10.05 -1.84 -10.00
CA GLN A 233 -8.98 -2.56 -10.71
C GLN A 233 -8.20 -3.49 -9.77
N LEU A 234 -7.82 -3.02 -8.58
CA LEU A 234 -7.11 -3.82 -7.57
C LEU A 234 -7.97 -4.99 -7.09
N ALA A 235 -9.22 -4.74 -6.78
CA ALA A 235 -10.16 -5.75 -6.26
C ALA A 235 -10.52 -6.83 -7.28
N ASN A 236 -10.40 -6.53 -8.57
CA ASN A 236 -10.69 -7.45 -9.68
C ASN A 236 -9.46 -8.22 -10.19
N LEU A 237 -8.25 -7.93 -9.67
CA LEU A 237 -7.13 -8.85 -9.88
C LEU A 237 -7.46 -10.21 -9.27
N ASN A 238 -7.16 -11.31 -9.96
CA ASN A 238 -7.52 -12.65 -9.53
C ASN A 238 -6.27 -13.52 -9.26
N PRO A 239 -5.96 -13.78 -7.96
CA PRO A 239 -6.56 -13.18 -6.78
C PRO A 239 -6.19 -11.68 -6.63
N TYR A 240 -6.97 -10.92 -5.86
CA TYR A 240 -6.58 -9.55 -5.50
C TYR A 240 -5.28 -9.54 -4.68
N PRO A 241 -4.55 -8.40 -4.59
CA PRO A 241 -3.25 -8.36 -3.92
C PRO A 241 -3.33 -8.76 -2.45
N GLU A 242 -2.35 -9.50 -1.97
CA GLU A 242 -2.19 -9.85 -0.55
C GLU A 242 -1.82 -8.63 0.30
N SER A 243 -1.19 -7.63 -0.32
CA SER A 243 -0.83 -6.37 0.33
C SER A 243 -1.18 -5.19 -0.57
N VAL A 244 -1.90 -4.21 -0.01
CA VAL A 244 -2.43 -3.05 -0.75
C VAL A 244 -1.93 -1.77 -0.08
N PRO A 245 -0.78 -1.23 -0.50
CA PRO A 245 -0.28 0.06 -0.03
C PRO A 245 -1.11 1.20 -0.63
N ILE A 246 -1.71 2.02 0.23
CA ILE A 246 -2.34 3.28 -0.14
C ILE A 246 -1.43 4.42 0.32
N ASN A 247 -0.98 5.21 -0.65
CA ASN A 247 -0.11 6.35 -0.42
C ASN A 247 -0.91 7.65 -0.51
N SER A 248 -0.69 8.58 0.39
CA SER A 248 -0.99 9.98 0.14
C SER A 248 0.20 10.62 -0.57
N LEU A 249 -0.05 11.41 -1.61
CA LEU A 249 1.02 12.04 -2.39
C LEU A 249 1.95 12.84 -1.45
N VAL A 250 3.23 12.52 -1.49
CA VAL A 250 4.28 13.35 -0.90
C VAL A 250 4.77 14.31 -1.99
N ARG A 251 4.48 15.58 -1.82
CA ARG A 251 4.86 16.62 -2.79
C ARG A 251 6.34 16.94 -2.63
N VAL A 252 7.14 16.58 -3.62
CA VAL A 252 8.59 16.79 -3.61
C VAL A 252 8.93 17.91 -4.61
N PRO A 253 9.61 19.00 -4.16
CA PRO A 253 10.07 20.05 -5.06
C PRO A 253 10.87 19.49 -6.23
N GLY A 254 10.63 20.03 -7.43
CA GLY A 254 11.27 19.60 -8.67
C GLY A 254 10.54 18.46 -9.39
N THR A 255 9.52 17.84 -8.79
CA THR A 255 8.64 16.90 -9.50
C THR A 255 7.45 17.63 -10.13
N PRO A 256 6.86 17.11 -11.23
CA PRO A 256 5.65 17.68 -11.85
C PRO A 256 4.47 17.86 -10.89
N LEU A 257 4.32 17.00 -9.90
CA LEU A 257 3.21 17.05 -8.94
C LEU A 257 3.56 17.76 -7.62
N ALA A 258 4.66 18.54 -7.58
CA ALA A 258 5.08 19.28 -6.39
C ALA A 258 4.03 20.27 -5.86
N ASP A 259 3.27 20.89 -6.77
CA ASP A 259 2.27 21.91 -6.45
C ASP A 259 0.82 21.38 -6.45
N SER A 260 0.64 20.04 -6.46
CA SER A 260 -0.69 19.43 -6.41
C SER A 260 -1.41 19.79 -5.11
N GLU A 261 -2.72 19.99 -5.18
CA GLU A 261 -3.54 20.24 -3.99
C GLU A 261 -3.52 19.02 -3.06
N PRO A 262 -3.46 19.22 -1.73
CA PRO A 262 -3.56 18.11 -0.79
C PRO A 262 -4.91 17.42 -0.90
N VAL A 263 -4.90 16.08 -0.79
CA VAL A 263 -6.16 15.34 -0.65
C VAL A 263 -6.82 15.65 0.70
N ASP A 264 -8.13 15.78 0.72
CA ASP A 264 -8.88 15.88 1.98
C ASP A 264 -8.59 14.62 2.83
N PRO A 265 -8.17 14.77 4.10
CA PRO A 265 -7.86 13.64 4.96
C PRO A 265 -9.02 12.64 5.13
N LEU A 266 -10.27 13.09 5.14
CA LEU A 266 -11.43 12.19 5.23
C LEU A 266 -11.65 11.41 3.93
N ASP A 267 -11.34 12.01 2.77
CA ASP A 267 -11.36 11.30 1.49
C ASP A 267 -10.29 10.20 1.46
N PHE A 268 -9.10 10.47 2.01
CA PHE A 268 -8.07 9.44 2.14
C PHE A 268 -8.56 8.27 3.02
N VAL A 269 -9.19 8.56 4.16
CA VAL A 269 -9.78 7.53 5.04
C VAL A 269 -10.87 6.74 4.30
N ARG A 270 -11.71 7.38 3.44
CA ARG A 270 -12.68 6.69 2.60
C ARG A 270 -12.04 5.66 1.69
N VAL A 271 -10.92 6.01 1.05
CA VAL A 271 -10.18 5.07 0.17
C VAL A 271 -9.67 3.87 0.96
N ILE A 272 -9.13 4.06 2.17
CA ILE A 272 -8.73 2.97 3.06
C ILE A 272 -9.92 2.06 3.41
N ALA A 273 -11.06 2.65 3.77
CA ALA A 273 -12.27 1.92 4.13
C ALA A 273 -12.80 1.06 2.97
N VAL A 274 -12.85 1.65 1.77
CA VAL A 274 -13.33 0.94 0.57
C VAL A 274 -12.33 -0.15 0.15
N ALA A 275 -11.02 0.10 0.26
CA ALA A 275 -10.01 -0.94 0.04
C ALA A 275 -10.19 -2.14 0.99
N ARG A 276 -10.52 -1.90 2.27
CA ARG A 276 -10.82 -2.97 3.23
C ARG A 276 -12.08 -3.75 2.87
N ILE A 277 -13.16 -3.07 2.47
CA ILE A 277 -14.43 -3.72 2.11
C ILE A 277 -14.26 -4.59 0.87
N THR A 278 -13.59 -4.06 -0.15
CA THR A 278 -13.44 -4.74 -1.45
C THR A 278 -12.38 -5.85 -1.44
N MET A 279 -11.38 -5.74 -0.56
CA MET A 279 -10.27 -6.71 -0.43
C MET A 279 -10.11 -7.16 1.04
N PRO A 280 -11.08 -7.91 1.58
CA PRO A 280 -11.20 -8.16 3.03
C PRO A 280 -10.02 -8.90 3.66
N LYS A 281 -9.29 -9.72 2.91
CA LYS A 281 -8.13 -10.50 3.39
C LYS A 281 -6.78 -9.85 3.08
N ALA A 282 -6.77 -8.69 2.38
CA ALA A 282 -5.52 -7.98 2.08
C ALA A 282 -4.94 -7.30 3.34
N ARG A 283 -3.60 -7.18 3.38
CA ARG A 283 -2.93 -6.21 4.26
C ARG A 283 -3.09 -4.82 3.63
N VAL A 284 -4.03 -4.02 4.14
CA VAL A 284 -4.18 -2.61 3.72
C VAL A 284 -3.15 -1.79 4.48
N ARG A 285 -2.21 -1.20 3.73
CA ARG A 285 -1.06 -0.50 4.32
C ARG A 285 -1.20 1.01 4.20
N LEU A 286 -1.04 1.70 5.33
CA LEU A 286 -0.72 3.12 5.32
C LEU A 286 0.74 3.26 4.90
N SER A 287 0.95 3.88 3.74
CA SER A 287 2.25 3.97 3.10
C SER A 287 2.80 5.40 3.17
N ALA A 288 3.22 6.00 2.06
CA ALA A 288 3.74 7.37 2.07
C ALA A 288 2.69 8.41 2.49
N GLY A 289 3.16 9.56 3.01
CA GLY A 289 2.31 10.69 3.40
C GLY A 289 1.79 10.65 4.84
N ARG A 290 2.19 9.68 5.65
CA ARG A 290 1.71 9.50 7.03
C ARG A 290 2.04 10.69 7.96
N GLN A 291 3.18 11.35 7.77
CA GLN A 291 3.57 12.52 8.56
C GLN A 291 2.58 13.68 8.43
N GLN A 292 2.00 13.86 7.24
CA GLN A 292 1.03 14.91 6.95
C GLN A 292 -0.37 14.60 7.49
N LEU A 293 -0.70 13.33 7.70
CA LEU A 293 -2.02 12.91 8.19
C LEU A 293 -2.22 13.20 9.69
N GLY A 294 -1.16 13.16 10.49
CA GLY A 294 -1.23 13.28 11.95
C GLY A 294 -1.90 12.07 12.63
N ASP A 295 -1.81 12.01 13.97
CA ASP A 295 -2.28 10.88 14.78
C ASP A 295 -3.77 10.60 14.62
N ALA A 296 -4.61 11.64 14.63
CA ALA A 296 -6.07 11.48 14.59
C ALA A 296 -6.56 10.85 13.26
N VAL A 297 -6.00 11.28 12.13
CA VAL A 297 -6.38 10.74 10.83
C VAL A 297 -5.83 9.31 10.66
N GLN A 298 -4.60 9.04 11.13
CA GLN A 298 -4.06 7.69 11.15
C GLN A 298 -4.93 6.75 12.02
N ALA A 299 -5.42 7.21 13.17
CA ALA A 299 -6.36 6.44 14.01
C ALA A 299 -7.66 6.10 13.25
N LEU A 300 -8.21 7.05 12.48
CA LEU A 300 -9.36 6.80 11.61
C LEU A 300 -9.03 5.78 10.51
N CYS A 301 -7.82 5.83 9.93
CA CYS A 301 -7.38 4.85 8.95
C CYS A 301 -7.29 3.43 9.55
N PHE A 302 -6.79 3.27 10.79
CA PHE A 302 -6.80 1.98 11.48
C PHE A 302 -8.22 1.51 11.79
N LEU A 303 -9.11 2.42 12.21
CA LEU A 303 -10.54 2.12 12.38
C LEU A 303 -11.18 1.69 11.05
N ALA A 304 -10.82 2.33 9.94
CA ALA A 304 -11.25 1.98 8.59
C ALA A 304 -10.66 0.66 8.07
N GLY A 305 -9.77 0.01 8.84
CA GLY A 305 -9.25 -1.32 8.55
C GLY A 305 -7.85 -1.35 7.95
N ALA A 306 -7.07 -0.27 8.00
CA ALA A 306 -5.63 -0.37 7.79
C ALA A 306 -5.01 -1.29 8.85
N ASN A 307 -4.12 -2.21 8.45
CA ASN A 307 -3.48 -3.18 9.33
C ASN A 307 -2.02 -3.45 8.98
N SER A 308 -1.39 -2.51 8.29
CA SER A 308 0.04 -2.50 8.01
C SER A 308 0.52 -1.06 7.88
N ILE A 309 1.77 -0.80 8.28
CA ILE A 309 2.45 0.49 8.09
C ILE A 309 3.86 0.27 7.56
N PHE A 310 4.40 1.29 6.86
CA PHE A 310 5.85 1.40 6.76
C PHE A 310 6.39 1.97 8.07
N TYR A 311 7.41 1.31 8.60
CA TYR A 311 7.99 1.51 9.91
C TYR A 311 9.47 1.89 9.80
N GLY A 312 9.88 2.98 10.44
CA GLY A 312 11.20 3.59 10.30
C GLY A 312 11.13 4.97 9.63
N ASP A 313 12.14 5.81 9.87
CA ASP A 313 12.18 7.24 9.60
C ASP A 313 12.20 7.64 8.11
N LYS A 314 12.44 6.68 7.22
CA LYS A 314 12.52 6.92 5.77
C LYS A 314 11.72 5.93 4.93
N LEU A 315 11.16 6.46 3.83
CA LEU A 315 10.59 5.71 2.72
C LEU A 315 11.38 6.03 1.45
N LEU A 316 12.26 5.15 0.99
CA LEU A 316 13.15 5.39 -0.14
C LEU A 316 13.96 6.69 0.07
N VAL A 317 13.45 7.83 -0.40
CA VAL A 317 14.07 9.15 -0.35
C VAL A 317 13.21 10.21 0.35
N THR A 318 12.04 9.84 0.88
CA THR A 318 11.14 10.74 1.61
C THR A 318 11.07 10.38 3.09
N GLY A 319 10.70 11.35 3.94
CA GLY A 319 10.52 11.12 5.38
C GLY A 319 9.30 10.27 5.70
N ASN A 320 9.35 9.63 6.87
CA ASN A 320 8.27 8.85 7.45
C ASN A 320 8.29 9.08 8.97
N PRO A 321 7.20 8.81 9.73
CA PRO A 321 7.27 8.79 11.19
C PRO A 321 8.38 7.85 11.67
N ASP A 322 9.13 8.26 12.68
CA ASP A 322 10.18 7.43 13.26
C ASP A 322 9.58 6.28 14.11
N VAL A 323 10.44 5.37 14.52
CA VAL A 323 10.08 4.17 15.31
C VAL A 323 9.40 4.54 16.63
N GLU A 324 9.87 5.62 17.29
CA GLU A 324 9.31 6.03 18.58
C GLU A 324 7.90 6.62 18.41
N ALA A 325 7.69 7.50 17.42
CA ALA A 325 6.39 8.09 17.11
C ALA A 325 5.36 7.00 16.77
N ASP A 326 5.72 6.02 15.95
CA ASP A 326 4.85 4.89 15.61
C ASP A 326 4.53 4.02 16.83
N THR A 327 5.52 3.73 17.67
CA THR A 327 5.33 2.96 18.91
C THR A 327 4.38 3.66 19.86
N GLN A 328 4.54 4.98 20.02
CA GLN A 328 3.66 5.79 20.86
C GLN A 328 2.23 5.84 20.30
N LEU A 329 2.07 6.02 18.98
CA LEU A 329 0.75 6.04 18.35
C LEU A 329 0.03 4.70 18.52
N LEU A 330 0.70 3.58 18.21
CA LEU A 330 0.12 2.25 18.37
C LEU A 330 -0.26 1.97 19.83
N ALA A 331 0.59 2.35 20.80
CA ALA A 331 0.30 2.20 22.22
C ALA A 331 -0.93 3.03 22.65
N LYS A 332 -1.04 4.30 22.22
CA LYS A 332 -2.23 5.15 22.47
C LYS A 332 -3.52 4.53 21.94
N LEU A 333 -3.43 3.81 20.82
CA LEU A 333 -4.58 3.17 20.17
C LEU A 333 -4.87 1.75 20.68
N GLY A 334 -4.03 1.21 21.57
CA GLY A 334 -4.14 -0.17 22.04
C GLY A 334 -3.85 -1.21 20.97
N LEU A 335 -3.11 -0.82 19.91
CA LEU A 335 -2.69 -1.69 18.82
C LEU A 335 -1.29 -2.24 19.09
N LYS A 336 -0.98 -3.40 18.48
CA LYS A 336 0.32 -4.07 18.63
C LYS A 336 0.90 -4.40 17.25
N GLY A 337 2.21 -4.37 17.15
CA GLY A 337 2.89 -4.94 16.00
C GLY A 337 2.68 -6.45 15.92
N THR A 338 2.52 -7.00 14.71
CA THR A 338 2.48 -8.45 14.50
C THR A 338 3.79 -9.05 14.98
N PRO A 339 3.79 -10.07 15.87
CA PRO A 339 5.03 -10.70 16.29
C PRO A 339 5.73 -11.38 15.11
N ASN A 340 7.06 -11.36 15.11
CA ASN A 340 7.84 -12.16 14.15
C ASN A 340 7.43 -13.62 14.32
N GLN A 341 7.06 -14.28 13.21
CA GLN A 341 6.86 -15.73 13.22
C GLN A 341 8.24 -16.38 13.41
N THR A 342 8.64 -16.59 14.65
CA THR A 342 9.63 -17.61 14.94
C THR A 342 9.03 -18.92 14.44
N THR A 343 9.72 -19.60 13.53
CA THR A 343 9.46 -20.98 13.15
C THR A 343 9.42 -21.83 14.43
N THR A 344 8.25 -21.99 14.99
CA THR A 344 7.98 -23.09 15.91
C THR A 344 7.91 -24.33 15.02
N GLU A 345 9.06 -24.97 14.80
CA GLU A 345 9.09 -26.40 14.53
C GLU A 345 8.29 -27.06 15.65
N THR A 346 7.05 -27.44 15.30
CA THR A 346 6.29 -28.35 16.13
C THR A 346 7.01 -29.69 16.04
N ALA A 347 7.89 -29.93 16.98
CA ALA A 347 8.32 -31.29 17.29
C ALA A 347 7.08 -32.07 17.72
N CYS A 348 6.40 -32.74 16.77
CA CYS A 348 5.56 -33.86 17.07
C CYS A 348 6.51 -35.01 17.45
N GLY A 349 6.78 -35.10 18.74
CA GLY A 349 7.40 -36.26 19.35
C GLY A 349 6.34 -37.29 19.71
N ALA A 350 6.58 -38.50 19.24
CA ALA A 350 6.13 -39.82 19.70
C ALA A 350 4.66 -39.99 20.12
#